data_a32fca2e0363d84b6372ea3e13def9df
#
_entry.id   a32fca2e0363d84b6372ea3e13def9df
#
_cell.length_a   1.000
_cell.length_b   1.000
_cell.length_c   1.000
_cell.angle_alpha   90.00
_cell.angle_beta   90.00
_cell.angle_gamma   90.00
#
_symmetry.space_group_name_H-M   'P 1'
#
loop_
_entity.id
_entity.type
_entity.pdbx_description
1 polymer ?
#
loop_
_entity_poly.entity_id
_entity_poly.type
_entity_poly.pdbx_seq_one_letter_code
_entity_poly.pdbx_strand_id
1 'polypeptide(L)'
;MEFEHYIQQGQQKLRCGYTTGTCAALAGKAAVRMLLGGQKTEEISVLTPKGLWVTTAVEAIQSGDGWVSCGVRKDAGDDIDVTAQSLICVRAKKTAGTKIVIDGGVGVGRVTKPGLEQPVGAAAINSVPRRMILQEAEAECLDAGYEGGLLLTVFVPDGEALAKKTFNPQLGIQGGISILGTTGIVEPKSVQALVDTIGLEIRQRRALGEDALLLTPGNYGMEFLKDRPEFASMTPVQCSNYIGEAFDFAVSSGFSKVILVGHIGKLVKLAGGIMNTHSRVADCRCELFAAHAALAGVSRDAIGRLMEAATTDACLEILDEEGKKEAVMQSLMKKIGQHAAHRLGGTVEVTVLVFSNRFGVLGETQCQEI
;
A
#
# COMPACT_ATOMS: atom_id res chain seq x y z
N MET A 1 -17.49 -20.91 12.27
CA MET A 1 -18.31 -20.53 11.09
C MET A 1 -17.43 -19.75 10.14
N GLU A 2 -17.39 -20.04 8.84
CA GLU A 2 -16.62 -19.23 7.89
C GLU A 2 -17.28 -17.87 7.71
N PHE A 3 -16.46 -16.80 7.58
CA PHE A 3 -16.95 -15.45 7.29
C PHE A 3 -17.36 -15.36 5.81
N GLU A 4 -18.66 -15.35 5.56
CA GLU A 4 -19.25 -15.35 4.22
C GLU A 4 -19.65 -13.93 3.78
N HIS A 5 -18.69 -13.15 3.37
CA HIS A 5 -18.93 -11.88 2.70
C HIS A 5 -18.16 -11.84 1.38
N TYR A 6 -18.81 -11.43 0.31
CA TYR A 6 -18.26 -11.47 -1.04
C TYR A 6 -18.34 -10.10 -1.71
N ILE A 7 -17.33 -9.79 -2.51
CA ILE A 7 -17.33 -8.62 -3.40
C ILE A 7 -17.23 -9.06 -4.85
N GLN A 8 -17.80 -8.25 -5.74
CA GLN A 8 -17.64 -8.42 -7.18
C GLN A 8 -16.44 -7.59 -7.65
N GLN A 9 -15.43 -8.25 -8.24
CA GLN A 9 -14.28 -7.57 -8.81
C GLN A 9 -14.07 -7.98 -10.26
N GLY A 10 -14.50 -7.11 -11.20
CA GLY A 10 -14.61 -7.47 -12.62
C GLY A 10 -15.61 -8.61 -12.81
N GLN A 11 -15.15 -9.72 -13.36
CA GLN A 11 -15.99 -10.92 -13.60
C GLN A 11 -15.89 -11.97 -12.48
N GLN A 12 -15.12 -11.72 -11.41
CA GLN A 12 -14.90 -12.66 -10.32
C GLN A 12 -15.67 -12.24 -9.07
N LYS A 13 -16.31 -13.21 -8.41
CA LYS A 13 -16.85 -13.07 -7.06
C LYS A 13 -15.81 -13.57 -6.08
N LEU A 14 -15.26 -12.69 -5.24
CA LEU A 14 -14.18 -12.98 -4.31
C LEU A 14 -14.68 -12.91 -2.87
N ARG A 15 -14.26 -13.86 -2.04
CA ARG A 15 -14.58 -13.90 -0.62
C ARG A 15 -13.68 -12.96 0.15
N CYS A 16 -14.28 -12.08 0.94
CA CYS A 16 -13.59 -11.20 1.87
C CYS A 16 -13.08 -11.97 3.09
N GLY A 17 -12.06 -11.40 3.72
CA GLY A 17 -11.58 -11.81 5.03
C GLY A 17 -11.71 -10.67 6.04
N TYR A 18 -11.00 -10.80 7.18
CA TYR A 18 -10.94 -9.75 8.19
C TYR A 18 -9.48 -9.45 8.60
N THR A 19 -9.25 -8.22 9.05
CA THR A 19 -7.91 -7.65 9.26
C THR A 19 -7.27 -8.16 10.55
N THR A 20 -5.93 -7.96 10.69
CA THR A 20 -5.23 -8.19 11.97
C THR A 20 -5.81 -7.36 13.11
N GLY A 21 -6.32 -6.15 12.80
CA GLY A 21 -7.02 -5.28 13.77
C GLY A 21 -8.32 -5.92 14.28
N THR A 22 -9.12 -6.51 13.41
CA THR A 22 -10.35 -7.21 13.79
C THR A 22 -10.04 -8.45 14.63
N CYS A 23 -9.02 -9.23 14.26
CA CYS A 23 -8.58 -10.37 15.06
C CYS A 23 -8.16 -9.93 16.47
N ALA A 24 -7.40 -8.83 16.60
CA ALA A 24 -6.97 -8.32 17.89
C ALA A 24 -8.16 -7.80 18.73
N ALA A 25 -9.17 -7.19 18.11
CA ALA A 25 -10.39 -6.77 18.82
C ALA A 25 -11.19 -7.97 19.32
N LEU A 26 -11.38 -9.01 18.48
CA LEU A 26 -12.03 -10.27 18.84
C LEU A 26 -11.30 -10.96 20.02
N ALA A 27 -9.97 -11.12 19.90
CA ALA A 27 -9.17 -11.75 20.94
C ALA A 27 -9.15 -10.91 22.23
N GLY A 28 -9.09 -9.58 22.12
CA GLY A 28 -9.16 -8.65 23.25
C GLY A 28 -10.47 -8.75 24.00
N LYS A 29 -11.61 -8.72 23.27
CA LYS A 29 -12.94 -8.92 23.83
C LYS A 29 -13.05 -10.25 24.59
N ALA A 30 -12.66 -11.34 23.93
CA ALA A 30 -12.73 -12.67 24.52
C ALA A 30 -11.84 -12.79 25.77
N ALA A 31 -10.62 -12.26 25.74
CA ALA A 31 -9.71 -12.29 26.88
C ALA A 31 -10.26 -11.49 28.08
N VAL A 32 -10.84 -10.30 27.85
CA VAL A 32 -11.46 -9.49 28.92
C VAL A 32 -12.69 -10.17 29.48
N ARG A 33 -13.57 -10.68 28.61
CA ARG A 33 -14.78 -11.44 29.04
C ARG A 33 -14.42 -12.61 29.93
N MET A 34 -13.43 -13.42 29.55
CA MET A 34 -12.97 -14.57 30.33
C MET A 34 -12.29 -14.14 31.64
N LEU A 35 -11.51 -13.05 31.62
CA LEU A 35 -10.83 -12.52 32.80
C LEU A 35 -11.78 -12.01 33.87
N LEU A 36 -12.89 -11.39 33.45
CA LEU A 36 -13.86 -10.79 34.37
C LEU A 36 -15.00 -11.75 34.74
N GLY A 37 -15.48 -12.52 33.75
CA GLY A 37 -16.61 -13.44 33.95
C GLY A 37 -16.22 -14.86 34.38
N GLY A 38 -14.95 -15.26 34.26
CA GLY A 38 -14.44 -16.55 34.68
C GLY A 38 -14.88 -17.76 33.84
N GLN A 39 -15.70 -17.56 32.80
CA GLN A 39 -16.19 -18.62 31.94
C GLN A 39 -15.44 -18.65 30.61
N LYS A 40 -15.13 -19.86 30.14
CA LYS A 40 -14.48 -20.06 28.83
C LYS A 40 -15.36 -19.57 27.70
N THR A 41 -14.82 -18.77 26.80
CA THR A 41 -15.47 -18.27 25.59
C THR A 41 -14.92 -19.04 24.39
N GLU A 42 -15.77 -19.77 23.69
CA GLU A 42 -15.34 -20.60 22.53
C GLU A 42 -15.55 -19.89 21.19
N GLU A 43 -16.49 -18.96 21.14
CA GLU A 43 -16.81 -18.15 19.96
C GLU A 43 -17.04 -16.70 20.37
N ILE A 44 -16.61 -15.76 19.54
CA ILE A 44 -16.68 -14.32 19.82
C ILE A 44 -17.05 -13.55 18.57
N SER A 45 -17.79 -12.44 18.75
CA SER A 45 -18.22 -11.56 17.65
C SER A 45 -17.88 -10.11 17.93
N VAL A 46 -17.51 -9.37 16.88
CA VAL A 46 -17.36 -7.91 16.89
C VAL A 46 -18.01 -7.28 15.67
N LEU A 47 -18.51 -6.06 15.82
CA LEU A 47 -18.96 -5.24 14.71
C LEU A 47 -17.77 -4.45 14.16
N THR A 48 -17.45 -4.65 12.88
CA THR A 48 -16.35 -3.93 12.24
C THR A 48 -16.75 -2.50 11.88
N PRO A 49 -15.78 -1.57 11.66
CA PRO A 49 -16.07 -0.22 11.16
C PRO A 49 -16.82 -0.20 9.83
N LYS A 50 -16.72 -1.27 9.03
CA LYS A 50 -17.51 -1.44 7.79
C LYS A 50 -18.99 -1.75 8.05
N GLY A 51 -19.38 -1.99 9.31
CA GLY A 51 -20.77 -2.37 9.67
C GLY A 51 -21.07 -3.85 9.47
N LEU A 52 -20.07 -4.70 9.36
CA LEU A 52 -20.23 -6.15 9.22
C LEU A 52 -19.86 -6.84 10.53
N TRP A 53 -20.70 -7.79 10.96
CA TRP A 53 -20.37 -8.68 12.07
C TRP A 53 -19.37 -9.74 11.64
N VAL A 54 -18.30 -9.90 12.41
CA VAL A 54 -17.35 -11.01 12.28
C VAL A 54 -17.46 -11.87 13.51
N THR A 55 -17.77 -13.15 13.31
CA THR A 55 -17.87 -14.18 14.35
C THR A 55 -16.86 -15.27 14.06
N THR A 56 -16.08 -15.67 15.06
CA THR A 56 -15.04 -16.70 14.88
C THR A 56 -14.75 -17.44 16.18
N ALA A 57 -14.11 -18.59 16.06
CA ALA A 57 -13.64 -19.38 17.20
C ALA A 57 -12.50 -18.69 17.95
N VAL A 58 -12.44 -18.90 19.26
CA VAL A 58 -11.37 -18.46 20.14
C VAL A 58 -10.42 -19.63 20.38
N GLU A 59 -9.14 -19.41 20.07
CA GLU A 59 -8.11 -20.44 20.16
C GLU A 59 -7.04 -20.08 21.25
N ALA A 60 -6.18 -21.04 21.57
CA ALA A 60 -4.99 -20.86 22.42
C ALA A 60 -5.28 -20.17 23.77
N ILE A 61 -6.38 -20.53 24.41
CA ILE A 61 -6.81 -19.96 25.70
C ILE A 61 -5.85 -20.40 26.79
N GLN A 62 -5.29 -19.43 27.50
CA GLN A 62 -4.41 -19.63 28.67
C GLN A 62 -4.83 -18.64 29.77
N SER A 63 -4.69 -19.06 31.03
CA SER A 63 -5.01 -18.23 32.18
C SER A 63 -3.95 -18.39 33.27
N GLY A 64 -3.82 -17.36 34.08
CA GLY A 64 -2.98 -17.34 35.28
C GLY A 64 -3.55 -16.37 36.30
N ASP A 65 -2.78 -16.09 37.37
CA ASP A 65 -3.20 -15.18 38.39
C ASP A 65 -3.35 -13.74 37.87
N GLY A 66 -4.58 -13.28 37.78
CA GLY A 66 -4.93 -11.94 37.33
C GLY A 66 -4.78 -11.67 35.84
N TRP A 67 -4.64 -12.70 34.97
CA TRP A 67 -4.59 -12.55 33.52
C TRP A 67 -5.23 -13.72 32.77
N VAL A 68 -5.72 -13.41 31.56
CA VAL A 68 -6.17 -14.39 30.57
C VAL A 68 -5.60 -13.99 29.21
N SER A 69 -5.19 -14.95 28.39
CA SER A 69 -4.84 -14.73 27.00
C SER A 69 -5.55 -15.71 26.10
N CYS A 70 -5.87 -15.25 24.90
CA CYS A 70 -6.41 -16.11 23.84
C CYS A 70 -6.03 -15.54 22.47
N GLY A 71 -6.34 -16.28 21.41
CA GLY A 71 -6.05 -15.89 20.06
C GLY A 71 -7.23 -16.10 19.11
N VAL A 72 -7.18 -15.40 18.00
CA VAL A 72 -8.10 -15.55 16.87
C VAL A 72 -7.26 -15.78 15.61
N ARG A 73 -7.64 -16.77 14.82
CA ARG A 73 -6.97 -17.09 13.57
C ARG A 73 -7.45 -16.16 12.47
N LYS A 74 -6.51 -15.52 11.76
CA LYS A 74 -6.83 -14.58 10.70
C LYS A 74 -7.31 -15.32 9.45
N ASP A 75 -8.52 -15.02 9.02
CA ASP A 75 -9.03 -15.39 7.71
C ASP A 75 -8.85 -14.22 6.73
N ALA A 76 -8.06 -14.42 5.69
CA ALA A 76 -7.80 -13.42 4.66
C ALA A 76 -8.78 -13.51 3.47
N GLY A 77 -9.71 -14.45 3.48
CA GLY A 77 -10.56 -14.73 2.32
C GLY A 77 -9.73 -15.19 1.12
N ASP A 78 -10.07 -14.69 -0.06
CA ASP A 78 -9.35 -14.97 -1.31
C ASP A 78 -8.16 -14.02 -1.55
N ASP A 79 -7.78 -13.20 -0.56
CA ASP A 79 -6.63 -12.31 -0.67
C ASP A 79 -5.31 -13.05 -0.45
N ILE A 80 -4.28 -12.66 -1.24
CA ILE A 80 -2.92 -13.17 -1.09
C ILE A 80 -2.22 -12.38 0.01
N ASP A 81 -2.50 -12.72 1.25
CA ASP A 81 -1.99 -12.04 2.43
C ASP A 81 -0.97 -12.92 3.17
N VAL A 82 0.24 -12.39 3.38
CA VAL A 82 1.32 -13.06 4.12
C VAL A 82 0.90 -13.43 5.55
N THR A 83 -0.03 -12.66 6.14
CA THR A 83 -0.54 -12.87 7.50
C THR A 83 -1.76 -13.80 7.55
N ALA A 84 -2.19 -14.38 6.41
CA ALA A 84 -3.26 -15.36 6.37
C ALA A 84 -2.96 -16.53 7.31
N GLN A 85 -3.98 -17.00 8.03
CA GLN A 85 -3.90 -18.09 9.02
C GLN A 85 -2.98 -17.81 10.23
N SER A 86 -2.40 -16.62 10.38
CA SER A 86 -1.66 -16.27 11.59
C SER A 86 -2.60 -16.17 12.80
N LEU A 87 -2.08 -16.55 13.96
CA LEU A 87 -2.82 -16.44 15.22
C LEU A 87 -2.52 -15.08 15.87
N ILE A 88 -3.52 -14.22 15.92
CA ILE A 88 -3.42 -12.91 16.58
C ILE A 88 -3.95 -13.07 18.01
N CYS A 89 -3.09 -12.88 18.97
CA CYS A 89 -3.40 -13.11 20.39
C CYS A 89 -3.48 -11.81 21.17
N VAL A 90 -4.29 -11.82 22.22
CA VAL A 90 -4.32 -10.76 23.23
C VAL A 90 -4.26 -11.36 24.63
N ARG A 91 -3.40 -10.80 25.47
CA ARG A 91 -3.39 -11.05 26.92
C ARG A 91 -4.02 -9.86 27.61
N ALA A 92 -5.10 -10.11 28.35
CA ALA A 92 -5.72 -9.15 29.26
C ALA A 92 -5.23 -9.42 30.69
N LYS A 93 -4.73 -8.37 31.36
CA LYS A 93 -4.23 -8.44 32.74
C LYS A 93 -4.83 -7.30 33.55
N LYS A 94 -5.33 -7.59 34.78
CA LYS A 94 -5.78 -6.57 35.74
C LYS A 94 -4.58 -5.74 36.23
N THR A 95 -4.77 -4.42 36.33
CA THR A 95 -3.74 -3.47 36.82
C THR A 95 -4.26 -2.61 37.96
N ALA A 96 -3.33 -2.04 38.76
CA ALA A 96 -3.69 -1.10 39.81
C ALA A 96 -4.03 0.26 39.19
N GLY A 97 -5.22 0.61 38.97
CA GLY A 97 -5.67 1.86 38.34
C GLY A 97 -6.99 1.67 37.62
N THR A 98 -7.42 2.66 36.84
CA THR A 98 -8.71 2.66 36.20
C THR A 98 -8.59 2.71 34.66
N LYS A 99 -7.37 2.80 34.09
CA LYS A 99 -7.16 2.94 32.64
C LYS A 99 -6.99 1.60 31.97
N ILE A 100 -7.55 1.49 30.77
CA ILE A 100 -7.26 0.40 29.84
C ILE A 100 -6.08 0.85 28.97
N VAL A 101 -5.00 0.08 28.99
CA VAL A 101 -3.77 0.33 28.23
C VAL A 101 -3.59 -0.77 27.20
N ILE A 102 -3.26 -0.39 25.95
CA ILE A 102 -3.01 -1.32 24.84
C ILE A 102 -1.56 -1.18 24.40
N ASP A 103 -0.82 -2.29 24.40
CA ASP A 103 0.55 -2.34 23.88
C ASP A 103 0.80 -3.61 23.03
N GLY A 104 1.92 -3.64 22.32
CA GLY A 104 2.37 -4.78 21.53
C GLY A 104 3.40 -5.62 22.30
N GLY A 105 3.24 -6.93 22.24
CA GLY A 105 4.19 -7.94 22.71
C GLY A 105 4.99 -8.56 21.56
N VAL A 106 5.44 -9.79 21.78
CA VAL A 106 6.22 -10.57 20.81
C VAL A 106 5.50 -10.64 19.46
N GLY A 107 6.22 -10.42 18.35
CA GLY A 107 5.72 -10.49 17.00
C GLY A 107 4.81 -9.33 16.56
N VAL A 108 4.55 -8.35 17.42
CA VAL A 108 4.00 -7.06 17.03
C VAL A 108 5.15 -6.06 16.88
N GLY A 109 5.23 -5.44 15.70
CA GLY A 109 6.34 -4.55 15.37
C GLY A 109 6.38 -3.29 16.25
N ARG A 110 7.57 -2.72 16.38
CA ARG A 110 7.81 -1.39 16.99
C ARG A 110 8.22 -0.40 15.91
N VAL A 111 7.65 0.78 15.97
CA VAL A 111 7.99 1.89 15.06
C VAL A 111 9.38 2.42 15.39
N THR A 112 10.28 2.48 14.41
CA THR A 112 11.65 2.99 14.60
C THR A 112 11.95 4.23 13.77
N LYS A 113 11.09 4.59 12.82
CA LYS A 113 11.24 5.75 11.93
C LYS A 113 10.01 6.66 11.99
N PRO A 114 10.15 7.97 11.83
CA PRO A 114 9.02 8.90 11.75
C PRO A 114 8.22 8.70 10.46
N GLY A 115 7.03 9.32 10.38
CA GLY A 115 6.17 9.30 9.19
C GLY A 115 5.11 8.20 9.18
N LEU A 116 5.07 7.36 10.22
CA LEU A 116 4.00 6.41 10.45
C LEU A 116 2.92 7.00 11.37
N GLU A 117 1.76 6.35 11.40
CA GLU A 117 0.63 6.77 12.24
C GLU A 117 0.97 6.74 13.75
N GLN A 118 1.77 5.76 14.17
CA GLN A 118 2.21 5.64 15.54
C GLN A 118 3.59 6.29 15.73
N PRO A 119 3.84 6.93 16.88
CA PRO A 119 5.13 7.56 17.14
C PRO A 119 6.26 6.54 17.27
N VAL A 120 7.49 6.99 17.09
CA VAL A 120 8.70 6.18 17.30
C VAL A 120 8.71 5.59 18.71
N GLY A 121 9.02 4.31 18.83
CA GLY A 121 9.00 3.53 20.06
C GLY A 121 7.65 2.86 20.37
N ALA A 122 6.55 3.30 19.78
CA ALA A 122 5.25 2.70 20.01
C ALA A 122 5.08 1.37 19.24
N ALA A 123 4.19 0.52 19.73
CA ALA A 123 3.76 -0.67 19.00
C ALA A 123 3.03 -0.29 17.71
N ALA A 124 3.31 -1.02 16.64
CA ALA A 124 2.68 -0.84 15.33
C ALA A 124 1.23 -1.36 15.35
N ILE A 125 0.41 -0.77 16.20
CA ILE A 125 -1.04 -0.99 16.31
C ILE A 125 -1.71 0.32 15.93
N ASN A 126 -2.32 0.38 14.76
CA ASN A 126 -2.91 1.60 14.20
C ASN A 126 -4.13 2.09 15.00
N SER A 127 -4.55 3.33 14.79
CA SER A 127 -5.61 4.00 15.58
C SER A 127 -6.94 3.26 15.53
N VAL A 128 -7.35 2.79 14.34
CA VAL A 128 -8.62 2.07 14.18
C VAL A 128 -8.62 0.75 14.96
N PRO A 129 -7.64 -0.15 14.81
CA PRO A 129 -7.49 -1.31 15.69
C PRO A 129 -7.46 -0.98 17.19
N ARG A 130 -6.70 0.04 17.60
CA ARG A 130 -6.67 0.47 19.01
C ARG A 130 -8.04 0.85 19.52
N ARG A 131 -8.79 1.63 18.73
CA ARG A 131 -10.16 2.03 19.08
C ARG A 131 -11.09 0.82 19.15
N MET A 132 -11.02 -0.12 18.22
CA MET A 132 -11.83 -1.34 18.25
C MET A 132 -11.55 -2.18 19.51
N ILE A 133 -10.27 -2.42 19.81
CA ILE A 133 -9.87 -3.18 21.00
C ILE A 133 -10.36 -2.48 22.28
N LEU A 134 -10.20 -1.15 22.36
CA LEU A 134 -10.62 -0.36 23.51
C LEU A 134 -12.13 -0.41 23.71
N GLN A 135 -12.92 -0.17 22.66
CA GLN A 135 -14.39 -0.18 22.70
C GLN A 135 -14.94 -1.53 23.17
N GLU A 136 -14.40 -2.62 22.64
CA GLU A 136 -14.83 -3.97 23.03
C GLU A 136 -14.42 -4.31 24.47
N ALA A 137 -13.24 -3.86 24.91
CA ALA A 137 -12.81 -4.05 26.30
C ALA A 137 -13.64 -3.22 27.30
N GLU A 138 -13.98 -1.98 26.95
CA GLU A 138 -14.83 -1.11 27.76
C GLU A 138 -16.25 -1.68 27.88
N ALA A 139 -16.79 -2.23 26.80
CA ALA A 139 -18.10 -2.90 26.84
C ALA A 139 -18.11 -4.11 27.78
N GLU A 140 -17.08 -4.96 27.73
CA GLU A 140 -16.98 -6.13 28.62
C GLU A 140 -16.75 -5.70 30.09
N CYS A 141 -16.01 -4.60 30.33
CA CYS A 141 -15.87 -4.03 31.67
C CYS A 141 -17.23 -3.53 32.21
N LEU A 142 -17.98 -2.82 31.38
CA LEU A 142 -19.32 -2.32 31.75
C LEU A 142 -20.27 -3.47 32.09
N ASP A 143 -20.32 -4.49 31.24
CA ASP A 143 -21.17 -5.65 31.42
C ASP A 143 -20.83 -6.44 32.71
N ALA A 144 -19.55 -6.47 33.07
CA ALA A 144 -19.06 -7.12 34.29
C ALA A 144 -19.09 -6.23 35.54
N GLY A 145 -19.48 -4.95 35.43
CA GLY A 145 -19.40 -3.98 36.52
C GLY A 145 -17.96 -3.75 37.04
N TYR A 146 -16.96 -3.84 36.16
CA TYR A 146 -15.56 -3.71 36.51
C TYR A 146 -15.01 -2.29 36.24
N GLU A 147 -14.57 -1.60 37.28
CA GLU A 147 -14.03 -0.22 37.21
C GLU A 147 -12.50 -0.14 37.29
N GLY A 148 -11.82 -1.30 37.42
CA GLY A 148 -10.36 -1.36 37.52
C GLY A 148 -9.66 -1.20 36.13
N GLY A 149 -8.33 -1.01 36.21
CA GLY A 149 -7.52 -0.91 34.96
C GLY A 149 -7.19 -2.26 34.34
N LEU A 150 -6.94 -2.24 33.05
CA LEU A 150 -6.50 -3.39 32.27
C LEU A 150 -5.25 -3.06 31.44
N LEU A 151 -4.36 -4.01 31.32
CA LEU A 151 -3.32 -4.02 30.28
C LEU A 151 -3.66 -5.09 29.25
N LEU A 152 -3.87 -4.65 28.01
CA LEU A 152 -4.12 -5.52 26.85
C LEU A 152 -2.85 -5.58 26.00
N THR A 153 -2.17 -6.72 26.00
CA THR A 153 -0.96 -6.94 25.22
C THR A 153 -1.29 -7.78 24.00
N VAL A 154 -1.21 -7.17 22.83
CA VAL A 154 -1.38 -7.87 21.54
C VAL A 154 -0.07 -8.56 21.18
N PHE A 155 -0.10 -9.84 20.84
CA PHE A 155 1.08 -10.59 20.41
C PHE A 155 0.75 -11.57 19.29
N VAL A 156 1.77 -11.89 18.48
CA VAL A 156 1.63 -12.79 17.32
C VAL A 156 2.79 -13.76 17.34
N PRO A 157 2.62 -15.04 17.68
CA PRO A 157 3.72 -15.99 17.86
C PRO A 157 4.71 -16.03 16.68
N ASP A 158 4.20 -16.05 15.44
CA ASP A 158 5.01 -16.11 14.21
C ASP A 158 5.30 -14.72 13.60
N GLY A 159 4.93 -13.63 14.30
CA GLY A 159 4.90 -12.28 13.76
C GLY A 159 6.26 -11.76 13.30
N GLU A 160 7.36 -12.13 13.96
CA GLU A 160 8.72 -11.74 13.54
C GLU A 160 9.12 -12.40 12.21
N ALA A 161 8.78 -13.68 12.04
CA ALA A 161 9.07 -14.40 10.80
C ALA A 161 8.22 -13.89 9.63
N LEU A 162 6.94 -13.58 9.90
CA LEU A 162 6.02 -13.03 8.92
C LEU A 162 6.44 -11.62 8.49
N ALA A 163 6.87 -10.78 9.43
CA ALA A 163 7.28 -9.39 9.13
C ALA A 163 8.39 -9.30 8.08
N LYS A 164 9.30 -10.26 8.02
CA LYS A 164 10.37 -10.34 7.01
C LYS A 164 9.84 -10.45 5.57
N LYS A 165 8.60 -10.90 5.41
CA LYS A 165 7.92 -11.06 4.11
C LYS A 165 6.95 -9.90 3.80
N THR A 166 6.91 -8.88 4.65
CA THR A 166 6.07 -7.69 4.51
C THR A 166 6.91 -6.45 4.21
N PHE A 167 6.26 -5.31 3.99
CA PHE A 167 6.93 -4.01 3.86
C PHE A 167 7.41 -3.42 5.19
N ASN A 168 7.08 -4.02 6.35
CA ASN A 168 7.42 -3.49 7.67
C ASN A 168 8.90 -3.11 7.84
N PRO A 169 9.89 -3.95 7.44
CA PRO A 169 11.30 -3.59 7.56
C PRO A 169 11.68 -2.33 6.79
N GLN A 170 11.12 -2.14 5.60
CA GLN A 170 11.36 -0.95 4.76
C GLN A 170 10.75 0.31 5.39
N LEU A 171 9.57 0.17 6.00
CA LEU A 171 8.87 1.24 6.72
C LEU A 171 9.48 1.53 8.10
N GLY A 172 10.53 0.81 8.53
CA GLY A 172 11.12 0.98 9.85
C GLY A 172 10.23 0.46 10.98
N ILE A 173 9.48 -0.60 10.72
CA ILE A 173 8.75 -1.35 11.74
C ILE A 173 9.53 -2.64 11.99
N GLN A 174 10.05 -2.80 13.22
CA GLN A 174 10.94 -3.90 13.58
C GLN A 174 10.31 -4.83 14.62
N GLY A 175 10.72 -6.11 14.61
CA GLY A 175 10.35 -7.10 15.63
C GLY A 175 8.98 -7.73 15.43
N GLY A 176 8.24 -7.41 14.35
CA GLY A 176 6.96 -8.05 14.10
C GLY A 176 6.10 -7.42 13.01
N ILE A 177 4.89 -7.95 12.86
CA ILE A 177 3.89 -7.42 11.92
C ILE A 177 3.16 -6.20 12.51
N SER A 178 2.46 -5.48 11.65
CA SER A 178 1.53 -4.41 12.06
C SER A 178 0.14 -4.96 12.36
N ILE A 179 -0.51 -4.39 13.36
CA ILE A 179 -1.93 -4.60 13.65
C ILE A 179 -2.68 -3.43 13.01
N LEU A 180 -3.31 -3.69 11.86
CA LEU A 180 -3.89 -2.68 10.98
C LEU A 180 -5.25 -3.08 10.41
N GLY A 181 -5.90 -2.15 9.75
CA GLY A 181 -7.18 -2.30 9.05
C GLY A 181 -8.13 -1.17 9.38
N THR A 182 -8.46 -0.35 8.39
CA THR A 182 -9.34 0.83 8.55
C THR A 182 -10.83 0.44 8.59
N THR A 183 -11.22 -0.53 7.78
CA THR A 183 -12.61 -1.02 7.69
C THR A 183 -12.87 -2.26 8.54
N GLY A 184 -11.82 -2.92 9.02
CA GLY A 184 -11.87 -4.22 9.70
C GLY A 184 -11.98 -5.42 8.75
N ILE A 185 -12.27 -5.21 7.47
CA ILE A 185 -12.48 -6.23 6.45
C ILE A 185 -11.33 -6.20 5.43
N VAL A 186 -10.88 -7.39 5.02
CA VAL A 186 -9.95 -7.57 3.90
C VAL A 186 -10.76 -7.77 2.63
N GLU A 187 -10.64 -6.87 1.69
CA GLU A 187 -11.19 -7.02 0.35
C GLU A 187 -10.08 -7.52 -0.58
N PRO A 188 -10.19 -8.73 -1.15
CA PRO A 188 -9.17 -9.30 -2.01
C PRO A 188 -8.85 -8.42 -3.22
N LYS A 189 -7.56 -8.30 -3.57
CA LYS A 189 -7.07 -7.48 -4.69
C LYS A 189 -7.47 -6.00 -4.59
N SER A 190 -7.54 -5.46 -3.37
CA SER A 190 -7.92 -4.07 -3.15
C SER A 190 -6.93 -3.10 -3.80
N VAL A 191 -7.37 -2.38 -4.82
CA VAL A 191 -6.63 -1.27 -5.44
C VAL A 191 -6.34 -0.19 -4.40
N GLN A 192 -7.30 0.11 -3.54
CA GLN A 192 -7.16 1.13 -2.50
C GLN A 192 -6.04 0.77 -1.51
N ALA A 193 -5.92 -0.48 -1.09
CA ALA A 193 -4.85 -0.90 -0.19
C ALA A 193 -3.45 -0.70 -0.80
N LEU A 194 -3.31 -0.93 -2.12
CA LEU A 194 -2.05 -0.67 -2.82
C LEU A 194 -1.76 0.84 -2.91
N VAL A 195 -2.76 1.65 -3.24
CA VAL A 195 -2.65 3.11 -3.31
C VAL A 195 -2.31 3.69 -1.93
N ASP A 196 -2.95 3.20 -0.87
CA ASP A 196 -2.66 3.63 0.51
C ASP A 196 -1.23 3.30 0.92
N THR A 197 -0.70 2.16 0.49
CA THR A 197 0.70 1.76 0.73
C THR A 197 1.67 2.70 0.02
N ILE A 198 1.41 3.05 -1.25
CA ILE A 198 2.21 4.04 -2.00
C ILE A 198 2.20 5.39 -1.27
N GLY A 199 1.03 5.85 -0.84
CA GLY A 199 0.88 7.09 -0.09
C GLY A 199 1.62 7.07 1.25
N LEU A 200 1.64 5.93 1.93
CA LEU A 200 2.39 5.76 3.18
C LEU A 200 3.90 5.88 2.95
N GLU A 201 4.45 5.21 1.94
CA GLU A 201 5.87 5.30 1.58
C GLU A 201 6.27 6.73 1.22
N ILE A 202 5.45 7.43 0.41
CA ILE A 202 5.71 8.82 0.03
C ILE A 202 5.75 9.73 1.26
N ARG A 203 4.76 9.65 2.15
CA ARG A 203 4.74 10.44 3.41
C ARG A 203 5.94 10.14 4.28
N GLN A 204 6.37 8.89 4.34
CA GLN A 204 7.55 8.50 5.11
C GLN A 204 8.84 9.13 4.55
N ARG A 205 9.03 9.16 3.21
CA ARG A 205 10.17 9.86 2.59
C ARG A 205 10.21 11.32 3.01
N ARG A 206 9.07 12.00 2.95
CA ARG A 206 8.98 13.40 3.38
C ARG A 206 9.28 13.59 4.87
N ALA A 207 8.79 12.70 5.73
CA ALA A 207 9.07 12.73 7.18
C ALA A 207 10.55 12.45 7.52
N LEU A 208 11.29 11.77 6.64
CA LEU A 208 12.74 11.59 6.72
C LEU A 208 13.54 12.80 6.23
N GLY A 209 12.87 13.88 5.78
CA GLY A 209 13.49 15.12 5.33
C GLY A 209 13.84 15.17 3.85
N GLU A 210 13.36 14.21 3.03
CA GLU A 210 13.59 14.23 1.59
C GLU A 210 12.73 15.32 0.92
N ASP A 211 13.32 16.24 0.17
CA ASP A 211 12.64 17.31 -0.57
C ASP A 211 12.33 16.92 -2.02
N ALA A 212 13.05 15.94 -2.56
CA ALA A 212 12.84 15.36 -3.88
C ALA A 212 12.37 13.91 -3.76
N LEU A 213 11.31 13.55 -4.50
CA LEU A 213 10.73 12.21 -4.52
C LEU A 213 11.11 11.49 -5.81
N LEU A 214 11.73 10.31 -5.69
CA LEU A 214 12.01 9.43 -6.83
C LEU A 214 10.90 8.38 -6.95
N LEU A 215 10.19 8.39 -8.09
CA LEU A 215 9.11 7.47 -8.40
C LEU A 215 9.48 6.53 -9.56
N THR A 216 9.03 5.28 -9.48
CA THR A 216 9.12 4.35 -10.60
C THR A 216 7.89 3.44 -10.69
N PRO A 217 7.30 3.25 -11.89
CA PRO A 217 6.10 2.45 -12.05
C PRO A 217 6.41 0.95 -12.27
N GLY A 218 7.26 0.35 -11.43
CA GLY A 218 7.46 -1.09 -11.44
C GLY A 218 8.91 -1.56 -11.55
N ASN A 219 9.09 -2.88 -11.72
CA ASN A 219 10.39 -3.55 -11.59
C ASN A 219 11.42 -3.11 -12.62
N TYR A 220 11.04 -2.84 -13.86
CA TYR A 220 11.97 -2.36 -14.89
C TYR A 220 12.65 -1.04 -14.49
N GLY A 221 11.90 -0.13 -13.86
CA GLY A 221 12.47 1.11 -13.35
C GLY A 221 13.41 0.87 -12.18
N MET A 222 13.07 -0.03 -11.26
CA MET A 222 13.96 -0.42 -10.16
C MET A 222 15.27 -1.05 -10.67
N GLU A 223 15.20 -1.88 -11.71
CA GLU A 223 16.38 -2.47 -12.33
C GLU A 223 17.24 -1.40 -13.02
N PHE A 224 16.61 -0.52 -13.80
CA PHE A 224 17.29 0.58 -14.48
C PHE A 224 18.03 1.53 -13.51
N LEU A 225 17.43 1.79 -12.35
CA LEU A 225 18.00 2.69 -11.34
C LEU A 225 19.25 2.12 -10.64
N LYS A 226 19.45 0.80 -10.62
CA LYS A 226 20.63 0.18 -9.99
C LYS A 226 21.96 0.62 -10.61
N ASP A 227 21.95 0.84 -11.92
CA ASP A 227 23.13 1.21 -12.70
C ASP A 227 23.25 2.73 -12.91
N ARG A 228 22.55 3.53 -12.08
CA ARG A 228 22.48 4.99 -12.20
C ARG A 228 22.99 5.68 -10.94
N PRO A 229 24.27 6.03 -10.90
CA PRO A 229 24.90 6.64 -9.72
C PRO A 229 24.27 7.99 -9.34
N GLU A 230 23.70 8.73 -10.30
CA GLU A 230 22.98 9.99 -10.05
C GLU A 230 21.78 9.85 -9.13
N PHE A 231 21.18 8.65 -9.02
CA PHE A 231 20.07 8.35 -8.13
C PHE A 231 20.46 7.53 -6.90
N ALA A 232 21.73 7.19 -6.71
CA ALA A 232 22.20 6.29 -5.65
C ALA A 232 21.91 6.81 -4.23
N SER A 233 21.78 8.12 -4.04
CA SER A 233 21.44 8.73 -2.75
C SER A 233 19.94 8.76 -2.47
N MET A 234 19.10 8.44 -3.45
CA MET A 234 17.65 8.49 -3.34
C MET A 234 17.06 7.10 -3.18
N THR A 235 15.99 6.98 -2.41
CA THR A 235 15.26 5.72 -2.28
C THR A 235 14.00 5.78 -3.15
N PRO A 236 13.93 4.98 -4.22
CA PRO A 236 12.78 5.00 -5.12
C PRO A 236 11.53 4.43 -4.46
N VAL A 237 10.38 5.08 -4.69
CA VAL A 237 9.06 4.57 -4.33
C VAL A 237 8.42 3.94 -5.57
N GLN A 238 7.95 2.70 -5.44
CA GLN A 238 7.26 2.00 -6.52
C GLN A 238 5.78 2.40 -6.57
N CYS A 239 5.39 3.19 -7.57
CA CYS A 239 3.99 3.63 -7.74
C CYS A 239 3.13 2.70 -8.60
N SER A 240 3.63 1.55 -9.05
CA SER A 240 2.91 0.59 -9.90
C SER A 240 2.32 1.24 -11.16
N ASN A 241 0.99 1.21 -11.31
CA ASN A 241 0.27 1.88 -12.39
C ASN A 241 -0.37 3.20 -11.95
N TYR A 242 -0.23 3.56 -10.66
CA TYR A 242 -0.97 4.66 -9.99
C TYR A 242 -0.11 5.93 -9.93
N ILE A 243 0.36 6.38 -11.10
CA ILE A 243 1.25 7.56 -11.21
C ILE A 243 0.51 8.83 -10.76
N GLY A 244 -0.79 8.95 -11.14
CA GLY A 244 -1.59 10.10 -10.75
C GLY A 244 -1.75 10.24 -9.24
N GLU A 245 -2.11 9.15 -8.58
CA GLU A 245 -2.27 9.09 -7.13
C GLU A 245 -0.92 9.35 -6.41
N ALA A 246 0.19 8.82 -6.96
CA ALA A 246 1.52 9.11 -6.43
C ALA A 246 1.90 10.59 -6.54
N PHE A 247 1.53 11.25 -7.63
CA PHE A 247 1.70 12.70 -7.79
C PHE A 247 0.86 13.48 -6.78
N ASP A 248 -0.40 13.10 -6.57
CA ASP A 248 -1.28 13.74 -5.58
C ASP A 248 -0.71 13.59 -4.16
N PHE A 249 -0.15 12.43 -3.82
CA PHE A 249 0.54 12.24 -2.54
C PHE A 249 1.82 13.07 -2.43
N ALA A 250 2.58 13.24 -3.52
CA ALA A 250 3.77 14.08 -3.52
C ALA A 250 3.42 15.54 -3.21
N VAL A 251 2.39 16.08 -3.88
CA VAL A 251 1.88 17.44 -3.64
C VAL A 251 1.38 17.59 -2.21
N SER A 252 0.48 16.71 -1.77
CA SER A 252 -0.12 16.78 -0.43
C SER A 252 0.89 16.58 0.71
N SER A 253 2.01 15.91 0.44
CA SER A 253 3.11 15.73 1.40
C SER A 253 4.12 16.88 1.40
N GLY A 254 4.03 17.83 0.46
CA GLY A 254 4.88 19.01 0.39
C GLY A 254 6.27 18.75 -0.19
N PHE A 255 6.41 17.83 -1.16
CA PHE A 255 7.62 17.71 -1.94
C PHE A 255 7.79 18.91 -2.89
N SER A 256 9.04 19.37 -3.05
CA SER A 256 9.37 20.45 -4.01
C SER A 256 9.70 19.92 -5.39
N LYS A 257 10.11 18.66 -5.49
CA LYS A 257 10.54 18.00 -6.73
C LYS A 257 10.06 16.55 -6.80
N VAL A 258 9.64 16.14 -8.01
CA VAL A 258 9.35 14.74 -8.34
C VAL A 258 10.20 14.31 -9.52
N ILE A 259 10.84 13.17 -9.41
CA ILE A 259 11.59 12.51 -10.47
C ILE A 259 10.87 11.20 -10.80
N LEU A 260 10.33 11.09 -12.00
CA LEU A 260 9.65 9.89 -12.48
C LEU A 260 10.54 9.17 -13.50
N VAL A 261 10.97 7.96 -13.16
CA VAL A 261 11.81 7.12 -14.04
C VAL A 261 11.04 5.89 -14.45
N GLY A 262 10.86 5.65 -15.75
CA GLY A 262 10.09 4.49 -16.16
C GLY A 262 10.25 4.08 -17.63
N HIS A 263 9.86 2.82 -17.88
CA HIS A 263 9.90 2.24 -19.20
C HIS A 263 8.84 2.86 -20.12
N ILE A 264 9.19 3.07 -21.39
CA ILE A 264 8.33 3.68 -22.42
C ILE A 264 6.96 3.00 -22.52
N GLY A 265 6.90 1.67 -22.34
CA GLY A 265 5.65 0.91 -22.39
C GLY A 265 4.57 1.35 -21.41
N LYS A 266 4.96 2.03 -20.32
CA LYS A 266 4.03 2.68 -19.40
C LYS A 266 3.97 4.19 -19.61
N LEU A 267 5.14 4.85 -19.70
CA LEU A 267 5.19 6.31 -19.63
C LEU A 267 4.70 6.99 -20.93
N VAL A 268 4.71 6.32 -22.07
CA VAL A 268 4.10 6.87 -23.30
C VAL A 268 2.63 7.26 -23.10
N LYS A 269 1.91 6.56 -22.23
CA LYS A 269 0.49 6.83 -21.93
C LYS A 269 0.26 8.22 -21.29
N LEU A 270 1.27 8.72 -20.58
CA LEU A 270 1.22 10.06 -20.00
C LEU A 270 1.16 11.14 -21.09
N ALA A 271 1.68 10.88 -22.30
CA ALA A 271 1.53 11.82 -23.42
C ALA A 271 0.07 12.07 -23.80
N GLY A 272 -0.83 11.13 -23.49
CA GLY A 272 -2.28 11.27 -23.62
C GLY A 272 -2.98 11.67 -22.32
N GLY A 273 -2.26 12.06 -21.28
CA GLY A 273 -2.84 12.40 -19.96
C GLY A 273 -3.32 11.20 -19.13
N ILE A 274 -2.97 9.98 -19.54
CA ILE A 274 -3.39 8.74 -18.86
C ILE A 274 -2.46 8.49 -17.67
N MET A 275 -2.93 8.80 -16.46
CA MET A 275 -2.14 8.72 -15.23
C MET A 275 -2.23 7.35 -14.52
N ASN A 276 -3.24 6.54 -14.84
CA ASN A 276 -3.27 5.13 -14.48
C ASN A 276 -2.83 4.30 -15.69
N THR A 277 -1.61 3.76 -15.66
CA THR A 277 -0.99 3.10 -16.81
C THR A 277 -1.41 1.64 -17.02
N HIS A 278 -2.36 1.13 -16.21
CA HIS A 278 -2.85 -0.24 -16.36
C HIS A 278 -3.60 -0.41 -17.69
N SER A 279 -3.32 -1.47 -18.45
CA SER A 279 -3.92 -1.71 -19.78
C SER A 279 -5.44 -1.89 -19.76
N ARG A 280 -6.03 -2.28 -18.61
CA ARG A 280 -7.50 -2.33 -18.44
C ARG A 280 -8.16 -0.95 -18.36
N VAL A 281 -7.39 0.09 -18.02
CA VAL A 281 -7.89 1.47 -17.96
C VAL A 281 -7.81 2.10 -19.34
N ALA A 282 -6.63 2.03 -19.96
CA ALA A 282 -6.42 2.48 -21.33
C ALA A 282 -5.15 1.84 -21.90
N ASP A 283 -5.12 1.54 -23.18
CA ASP A 283 -3.88 1.17 -23.85
C ASP A 283 -3.39 2.29 -24.75
N CYS A 284 -3.89 2.74 -25.77
CA CYS A 284 -3.53 3.93 -26.60
C CYS A 284 -2.04 4.09 -26.94
N ARG A 285 -1.17 3.09 -26.74
CA ARG A 285 0.28 3.24 -26.97
C ARG A 285 0.60 3.46 -28.44
N CYS A 286 0.03 2.63 -29.30
CA CYS A 286 0.23 2.71 -30.76
C CYS A 286 -0.36 4.00 -31.33
N GLU A 287 -1.53 4.40 -30.86
CA GLU A 287 -2.22 5.61 -31.28
C GLU A 287 -1.42 6.87 -30.90
N LEU A 288 -0.82 6.89 -29.73
CA LEU A 288 0.04 8.01 -29.31
C LEU A 288 1.31 8.08 -30.17
N PHE A 289 1.97 6.96 -30.45
CA PHE A 289 3.09 6.94 -31.38
C PHE A 289 2.68 7.38 -32.78
N ALA A 290 1.58 6.86 -33.31
CA ALA A 290 1.07 7.20 -34.64
C ALA A 290 0.71 8.68 -34.77
N ALA A 291 0.06 9.27 -33.77
CA ALA A 291 -0.28 10.69 -33.78
C ALA A 291 0.95 11.59 -33.80
N HIS A 292 1.96 11.30 -32.97
CA HIS A 292 3.20 12.06 -32.93
C HIS A 292 4.10 11.80 -34.15
N ALA A 293 4.05 10.58 -34.72
CA ALA A 293 4.72 10.24 -35.97
C ALA A 293 4.14 11.02 -37.17
N ALA A 294 2.81 11.19 -37.22
CA ALA A 294 2.16 12.00 -38.25
C ALA A 294 2.62 13.48 -38.20
N LEU A 295 2.75 14.05 -36.98
CA LEU A 295 3.29 15.40 -36.82
C LEU A 295 4.77 15.51 -37.26
N ALA A 296 5.55 14.45 -37.12
CA ALA A 296 6.95 14.38 -37.56
C ALA A 296 7.12 14.08 -39.06
N GLY A 297 6.02 13.90 -39.81
CA GLY A 297 6.04 13.62 -41.21
C GLY A 297 6.48 12.20 -41.55
N VAL A 298 6.17 11.23 -40.70
CA VAL A 298 6.36 9.78 -40.99
C VAL A 298 5.41 9.33 -42.11
N SER A 299 5.85 8.39 -42.90
CA SER A 299 5.08 7.88 -44.04
C SER A 299 3.76 7.25 -43.60
N ARG A 300 2.73 7.31 -44.47
CA ARG A 300 1.42 6.71 -44.18
C ARG A 300 1.53 5.20 -43.93
N ASP A 301 2.41 4.53 -44.65
CA ASP A 301 2.65 3.09 -44.49
C ASP A 301 3.24 2.78 -43.13
N ALA A 302 4.25 3.52 -42.71
CA ALA A 302 4.85 3.35 -41.39
C ALA A 302 3.86 3.71 -40.26
N ILE A 303 2.97 4.70 -40.44
CA ILE A 303 1.89 4.97 -39.48
C ILE A 303 0.95 3.75 -39.38
N GLY A 304 0.61 3.11 -40.50
CA GLY A 304 -0.15 1.87 -40.46
C GLY A 304 0.54 0.76 -39.66
N ARG A 305 1.84 0.57 -39.90
CA ARG A 305 2.66 -0.39 -39.15
C ARG A 305 2.73 -0.06 -37.62
N LEU A 306 2.80 1.21 -37.25
CA LEU A 306 2.75 1.64 -35.88
C LEU A 306 1.45 1.25 -35.18
N MET A 307 0.30 1.38 -35.87
CA MET A 307 -1.01 1.02 -35.32
C MET A 307 -1.17 -0.49 -35.07
N GLU A 308 -0.42 -1.32 -35.81
CA GLU A 308 -0.44 -2.78 -35.67
C GLU A 308 0.71 -3.32 -34.78
N ALA A 309 1.58 -2.45 -34.26
CA ALA A 309 2.73 -2.84 -33.48
C ALA A 309 2.33 -3.48 -32.14
N ALA A 310 2.86 -4.65 -31.83
CA ALA A 310 2.54 -5.36 -30.59
C ALA A 310 3.18 -4.73 -29.34
N THR A 311 4.30 -4.02 -29.50
CA THR A 311 5.09 -3.44 -28.41
C THR A 311 5.58 -2.04 -28.74
N THR A 312 5.90 -1.28 -27.69
CA THR A 312 6.53 0.06 -27.87
C THR A 312 7.92 -0.02 -28.49
N ASP A 313 8.66 -1.11 -28.25
CA ASP A 313 9.97 -1.32 -28.89
C ASP A 313 9.82 -1.54 -30.41
N ALA A 314 8.77 -2.26 -30.84
CA ALA A 314 8.45 -2.38 -32.27
C ALA A 314 8.07 -1.01 -32.87
N CYS A 315 7.35 -0.16 -32.13
CA CYS A 315 7.11 1.21 -32.58
C CYS A 315 8.41 2.01 -32.75
N LEU A 316 9.34 1.88 -31.82
CA LEU A 316 10.64 2.55 -31.89
C LEU A 316 11.49 2.05 -33.06
N GLU A 317 11.44 0.75 -33.40
CA GLU A 317 12.11 0.19 -34.58
C GLU A 317 11.58 0.80 -35.88
N ILE A 318 10.26 0.83 -36.04
CA ILE A 318 9.62 1.42 -37.22
C ILE A 318 10.02 2.89 -37.37
N LEU A 319 10.08 3.64 -36.28
CA LEU A 319 10.47 5.05 -36.29
C LEU A 319 11.97 5.24 -36.54
N ASP A 320 12.81 4.30 -36.15
CA ASP A 320 14.23 4.27 -36.44
C ASP A 320 14.51 4.02 -37.90
N GLU A 321 13.81 3.07 -38.52
CA GLU A 321 13.82 2.79 -39.97
C GLU A 321 13.43 4.04 -40.79
N GLU A 322 12.48 4.82 -40.32
CA GLU A 322 12.04 6.08 -40.95
C GLU A 322 12.97 7.28 -40.65
N GLY A 323 13.99 7.10 -39.79
CA GLY A 323 14.86 8.18 -39.36
C GLY A 323 14.15 9.30 -38.57
N LYS A 324 13.04 8.96 -37.90
CA LYS A 324 12.16 9.91 -37.20
C LYS A 324 12.02 9.66 -35.68
N LYS A 325 12.73 8.68 -35.14
CA LYS A 325 12.62 8.27 -33.75
C LYS A 325 12.85 9.45 -32.78
N GLU A 326 13.92 10.21 -32.95
CA GLU A 326 14.27 11.33 -32.08
C GLU A 326 13.20 12.43 -32.11
N ALA A 327 12.71 12.80 -33.30
CA ALA A 327 11.68 13.83 -33.45
C ALA A 327 10.36 13.43 -32.79
N VAL A 328 9.96 12.17 -32.94
CA VAL A 328 8.74 11.63 -32.34
C VAL A 328 8.90 11.54 -30.84
N MET A 329 10.04 11.04 -30.34
CA MET A 329 10.30 10.98 -28.91
C MET A 329 10.34 12.36 -28.26
N GLN A 330 10.97 13.35 -28.88
CA GLN A 330 10.97 14.74 -28.40
C GLN A 330 9.53 15.28 -28.28
N SER A 331 8.68 15.02 -29.28
CA SER A 331 7.29 15.44 -29.27
C SER A 331 6.49 14.74 -28.14
N LEU A 332 6.69 13.43 -27.95
CA LEU A 332 6.09 12.66 -26.87
C LEU A 332 6.56 13.16 -25.50
N MET A 333 7.86 13.35 -25.30
CA MET A 333 8.45 13.82 -24.05
C MET A 333 7.92 15.20 -23.66
N LYS A 334 7.74 16.11 -24.60
CA LYS A 334 7.10 17.41 -24.35
C LYS A 334 5.70 17.24 -23.78
N LYS A 335 4.88 16.34 -24.33
CA LYS A 335 3.52 16.08 -23.84
C LYS A 335 3.51 15.37 -22.50
N ILE A 336 4.39 14.40 -22.29
CA ILE A 336 4.57 13.72 -21.00
C ILE A 336 4.86 14.74 -19.90
N GLY A 337 5.84 15.64 -20.14
CA GLY A 337 6.19 16.69 -19.18
C GLY A 337 5.04 17.64 -18.89
N GLN A 338 4.31 18.09 -19.93
CA GLN A 338 3.15 18.96 -19.76
C GLN A 338 2.06 18.32 -18.90
N HIS A 339 1.69 17.07 -19.15
CA HIS A 339 0.68 16.37 -18.37
C HIS A 339 1.13 16.05 -16.95
N ALA A 340 2.41 15.73 -16.76
CA ALA A 340 2.99 15.51 -15.44
C ALA A 340 2.97 16.81 -14.61
N ALA A 341 3.45 17.93 -15.16
CA ALA A 341 3.43 19.25 -14.51
C ALA A 341 2.00 19.70 -14.18
N HIS A 342 1.07 19.52 -15.13
CA HIS A 342 -0.35 19.85 -14.91
C HIS A 342 -0.94 19.05 -13.74
N ARG A 343 -0.67 17.74 -13.64
CA ARG A 343 -1.17 16.91 -12.53
C ARG A 343 -0.58 17.34 -11.18
N LEU A 344 0.66 17.81 -11.16
CA LEU A 344 1.34 18.33 -9.96
C LEU A 344 0.93 19.78 -9.61
N GLY A 345 0.04 20.39 -10.38
CA GLY A 345 -0.50 21.73 -10.12
C GLY A 345 0.51 22.86 -10.30
N GLY A 346 1.57 22.65 -11.06
CA GLY A 346 2.58 23.66 -11.40
C GLY A 346 3.48 24.12 -10.25
N THR A 347 3.23 23.66 -9.02
CA THR A 347 3.98 24.07 -7.81
C THR A 347 5.18 23.17 -7.50
N VAL A 348 5.24 22.00 -8.10
CA VAL A 348 6.26 20.97 -7.90
C VAL A 348 7.05 20.81 -9.19
N GLU A 349 8.39 20.93 -9.10
CA GLU A 349 9.27 20.63 -10.24
C GLU A 349 9.16 19.14 -10.60
N VAL A 350 8.98 18.83 -11.89
CA VAL A 350 8.94 17.45 -12.35
C VAL A 350 10.00 17.16 -13.40
N THR A 351 10.77 16.12 -13.16
CA THR A 351 11.68 15.51 -14.14
C THR A 351 11.11 14.14 -14.52
N VAL A 352 10.95 13.87 -15.81
CA VAL A 352 10.55 12.56 -16.30
C VAL A 352 11.63 11.99 -17.19
N LEU A 353 12.17 10.83 -16.82
CA LEU A 353 13.13 10.06 -17.59
C LEU A 353 12.45 8.80 -18.14
N VAL A 354 12.46 8.67 -19.46
CA VAL A 354 11.87 7.55 -20.18
C VAL A 354 12.97 6.70 -20.82
N PHE A 355 12.88 5.38 -20.64
CA PHE A 355 13.81 4.44 -21.19
C PHE A 355 13.13 3.23 -21.84
N SER A 356 13.87 2.50 -22.68
CA SER A 356 13.59 1.15 -23.15
C SER A 356 14.75 0.25 -22.76
N ASN A 357 14.47 -1.02 -22.47
CA ASN A 357 15.54 -1.98 -22.19
C ASN A 357 16.43 -2.23 -23.42
N ARG A 358 15.90 -2.03 -24.62
CA ARG A 358 16.61 -2.24 -25.87
C ARG A 358 17.32 -0.99 -26.40
N PHE A 359 16.67 0.17 -26.29
CA PHE A 359 17.17 1.44 -26.85
C PHE A 359 17.82 2.36 -25.82
N GLY A 360 17.91 1.95 -24.57
CA GLY A 360 18.46 2.78 -23.49
C GLY A 360 17.58 3.99 -23.15
N VAL A 361 18.19 5.11 -22.78
CA VAL A 361 17.47 6.36 -22.49
C VAL A 361 16.88 6.92 -23.79
N LEU A 362 15.57 7.15 -23.79
CA LEU A 362 14.82 7.69 -24.92
C LEU A 362 14.56 9.19 -24.82
N GLY A 363 14.61 9.72 -23.62
CA GLY A 363 14.46 11.14 -23.39
C GLY A 363 14.29 11.46 -21.92
N GLU A 364 14.62 12.70 -21.60
CA GLU A 364 14.41 13.33 -20.30
C GLU A 364 13.74 14.68 -20.51
N THR A 365 12.79 15.02 -19.65
CA THR A 365 12.16 16.33 -19.67
C THR A 365 12.11 16.90 -18.28
N GLN A 366 12.32 18.19 -18.18
CA GLN A 366 12.23 18.96 -16.94
C GLN A 366 11.19 20.06 -17.17
N CYS A 367 10.11 20.05 -16.41
CA CYS A 367 9.02 21.00 -16.56
C CYS A 367 8.66 21.60 -15.19
N GLN A 368 8.48 22.92 -15.19
CA GLN A 368 7.67 23.66 -14.23
C GLN A 368 6.60 24.35 -15.05
N GLU A 369 5.34 24.30 -14.66
CA GLU A 369 4.34 25.21 -15.22
C GLU A 369 4.67 26.64 -14.72
N ILE A 370 4.76 27.58 -15.65
CA ILE A 370 4.96 29.00 -15.39
C ILE A 370 3.64 29.63 -15.02
#